data_89d2bd89537e64ddd776b8f4dd5d7d7c
#
_entry.id   89d2bd89537e64ddd776b8f4dd5d7d7c
#
_cell.length_a   1.000
_cell.length_b   1.000
_cell.length_c   1.000
_cell.angle_alpha   90.00
_cell.angle_beta   90.00
_cell.angle_gamma   90.00
#
_symmetry.space_group_name_H-M   'P 1'
#
loop_
_entity.id
_entity.type
_entity.pdbx_description
1 polymer ?
#
loop_
_entity_poly.entity_id
_entity_poly.type
_entity_poly.pdbx_seq_one_letter_code
_entity_poly.pdbx_strand_id
1 'polypeptide(L)'
;MRLNRVPGIASQVALASVIAASAAFAQKQAINPPNARPGGVLSTAVRVGDIVFLSGALGTKPGGGGLAEGGIQGQTRQALENIKASATLAGVTMQDVAKCTVFLTNVADFQAMNGVYREFFPTNPPARTTVAVAGLVVEGAVIEIECIAAAKK
;
A
#
# COMPACT_ATOMS: atom_id res chain seq x y z
N MET A 1 87.28 -0.36 -1.29
CA MET A 1 86.30 -1.17 -2.01
C MET A 1 84.94 -0.84 -1.30
N ARG A 2 84.07 -0.01 -1.88
CA ARG A 2 82.82 0.42 -1.31
C ARG A 2 81.69 -0.32 -1.99
N LEU A 3 80.93 -1.16 -1.25
CA LEU A 3 79.79 -1.88 -1.74
C LEU A 3 78.56 -0.96 -1.68
N ASN A 4 78.04 -0.59 -2.86
CA ASN A 4 76.75 0.12 -3.00
C ASN A 4 75.59 -0.78 -2.64
N ARG A 5 74.83 -0.38 -1.62
CA ARG A 5 73.53 -1.01 -1.32
C ARG A 5 72.46 -0.41 -2.26
N VAL A 6 71.80 -1.28 -3.00
CA VAL A 6 70.61 -0.97 -3.79
C VAL A 6 69.37 -0.91 -2.85
N PRO A 7 68.53 0.15 -2.87
CA PRO A 7 67.35 0.17 -2.06
C PRO A 7 66.27 -0.73 -2.69
N GLY A 8 65.76 -1.65 -1.87
CA GLY A 8 64.68 -2.55 -2.27
C GLY A 8 63.37 -1.79 -2.48
N ILE A 9 62.74 -2.05 -3.61
CA ILE A 9 61.39 -1.53 -3.95
C ILE A 9 60.37 -2.36 -3.14
N ALA A 10 59.79 -1.73 -2.14
CA ALA A 10 58.65 -2.28 -1.41
C ALA A 10 57.40 -2.19 -2.30
N SER A 11 56.97 -3.29 -2.90
CA SER A 11 55.70 -3.40 -3.62
C SER A 11 54.57 -3.32 -2.60
N GLN A 12 53.89 -2.15 -2.57
CA GLN A 12 52.61 -2.04 -1.88
C GLN A 12 51.52 -2.68 -2.74
N VAL A 13 51.06 -3.84 -2.34
CA VAL A 13 49.85 -4.48 -2.87
C VAL A 13 48.65 -3.77 -2.24
N ALA A 14 48.03 -2.85 -2.97
CA ALA A 14 46.75 -2.24 -2.59
C ALA A 14 45.66 -3.30 -2.74
N LEU A 15 45.18 -3.82 -1.59
CA LEU A 15 44.04 -4.74 -1.53
C LEU A 15 42.78 -3.90 -1.76
N ALA A 16 42.28 -3.84 -3.01
CA ALA A 16 41.01 -3.24 -3.35
C ALA A 16 39.90 -4.11 -2.80
N SER A 17 39.30 -3.70 -1.65
CA SER A 17 38.11 -4.30 -1.09
C SER A 17 36.93 -3.98 -2.02
N VAL A 18 36.53 -4.92 -2.86
CA VAL A 18 35.29 -4.88 -3.61
C VAL A 18 34.16 -5.07 -2.62
N ILE A 19 33.54 -3.97 -2.18
CA ILE A 19 32.27 -4.02 -1.45
C ILE A 19 31.20 -4.47 -2.46
N ALA A 20 30.92 -5.76 -2.48
CA ALA A 20 29.76 -6.29 -3.16
C ALA A 20 28.52 -5.77 -2.43
N ALA A 21 27.92 -4.69 -2.94
CA ALA A 21 26.58 -4.29 -2.55
C ALA A 21 25.63 -5.41 -2.98
N SER A 22 25.33 -6.33 -2.05
CA SER A 22 24.26 -7.29 -2.26
C SER A 22 22.97 -6.50 -2.45
N ALA A 23 22.40 -6.55 -3.66
CA ALA A 23 21.06 -6.04 -3.91
C ALA A 23 20.11 -6.85 -3.00
N ALA A 24 19.75 -6.29 -1.87
CA ALA A 24 18.73 -6.87 -1.02
C ALA A 24 17.41 -6.79 -1.80
N PHE A 25 16.97 -7.91 -2.35
CA PHE A 25 15.64 -8.01 -2.92
C PHE A 25 14.64 -7.65 -1.84
N ALA A 26 13.75 -6.69 -2.14
CA ALA A 26 12.73 -6.25 -1.20
C ALA A 26 11.83 -7.44 -0.84
N GLN A 27 11.91 -7.91 0.41
CA GLN A 27 11.10 -9.01 0.90
C GLN A 27 9.65 -8.55 1.09
N LYS A 28 8.71 -9.44 0.74
CA LYS A 28 7.30 -9.27 1.04
C LYS A 28 7.09 -9.28 2.55
N GLN A 29 6.48 -8.22 3.08
CA GLN A 29 6.09 -8.09 4.49
C GLN A 29 4.58 -7.97 4.60
N ALA A 30 3.91 -8.95 5.22
CA ALA A 30 2.49 -8.88 5.56
C ALA A 30 2.30 -7.97 6.79
N ILE A 31 1.27 -7.12 6.74
CA ILE A 31 0.92 -6.16 7.79
C ILE A 31 -0.52 -6.42 8.19
N ASN A 32 -0.72 -6.73 9.46
CA ASN A 32 -2.02 -7.00 10.04
C ASN A 32 -2.13 -6.34 11.42
N PRO A 33 -3.34 -5.98 11.90
CA PRO A 33 -3.52 -5.47 13.24
C PRO A 33 -3.15 -6.55 14.28
N PRO A 34 -2.74 -6.16 15.51
CA PRO A 34 -2.32 -7.12 16.54
C PRO A 34 -3.38 -8.16 16.92
N ASN A 35 -4.65 -7.82 16.75
CA ASN A 35 -5.78 -8.69 17.02
C ASN A 35 -6.30 -9.41 15.76
N ALA A 36 -5.53 -9.44 14.68
CA ALA A 36 -5.90 -10.19 13.49
C ALA A 36 -6.04 -11.69 13.82
N ARG A 37 -7.07 -12.32 13.24
CA ARG A 37 -7.29 -13.77 13.44
C ARG A 37 -6.11 -14.56 12.87
N PRO A 38 -5.47 -15.45 13.68
CA PRO A 38 -4.44 -16.35 13.17
C PRO A 38 -4.97 -17.19 12.00
N GLY A 39 -4.15 -17.41 10.98
CA GLY A 39 -4.54 -18.21 9.82
C GLY A 39 -5.51 -17.53 8.84
N GLY A 40 -5.66 -16.21 8.92
CA GLY A 40 -6.45 -15.46 7.96
C GLY A 40 -5.96 -15.65 6.52
N VAL A 41 -6.90 -15.64 5.55
CA VAL A 41 -6.62 -15.91 4.13
C VAL A 41 -6.07 -14.69 3.38
N LEU A 42 -6.08 -13.50 4.01
CA LEU A 42 -5.57 -12.24 3.45
C LEU A 42 -4.85 -11.42 4.53
N SER A 43 -4.00 -10.51 4.09
CA SER A 43 -3.37 -9.50 4.95
C SER A 43 -4.08 -8.16 4.76
N THR A 44 -4.12 -7.33 5.81
CA THR A 44 -4.68 -5.96 5.73
C THR A 44 -3.89 -5.11 4.75
N ALA A 45 -2.57 -5.25 4.76
CA ALA A 45 -1.68 -4.65 3.78
C ALA A 45 -0.46 -5.54 3.55
N VAL A 46 0.23 -5.32 2.43
CA VAL A 46 1.50 -5.96 2.10
C VAL A 46 2.49 -4.90 1.64
N ARG A 47 3.68 -4.88 2.26
CA ARG A 47 4.79 -4.02 1.83
C ARG A 47 5.79 -4.82 1.01
N VAL A 48 6.28 -4.23 -0.09
CA VAL A 48 7.40 -4.72 -0.88
C VAL A 48 8.29 -3.52 -1.21
N GLY A 49 9.41 -3.40 -0.53
CA GLY A 49 10.26 -2.20 -0.62
C GLY A 49 9.48 -0.94 -0.20
N ASP A 50 9.43 0.04 -1.08
CA ASP A 50 8.73 1.31 -0.85
C ASP A 50 7.24 1.25 -1.31
N ILE A 51 6.77 0.12 -1.83
CA ILE A 51 5.37 -0.04 -2.26
C ILE A 51 4.55 -0.73 -1.18
N VAL A 52 3.36 -0.19 -0.92
CA VAL A 52 2.38 -0.74 0.01
C VAL A 52 1.09 -1.03 -0.74
N PHE A 53 0.71 -2.29 -0.77
CA PHE A 53 -0.57 -2.76 -1.30
C PHE A 53 -1.56 -2.80 -0.15
N LEU A 54 -2.65 -2.05 -0.25
CA LEU A 54 -3.76 -2.05 0.70
C LEU A 54 -4.84 -2.97 0.14
N SER A 55 -5.28 -3.95 0.92
CA SER A 55 -6.36 -4.86 0.53
C SER A 55 -7.66 -4.12 0.26
N GLY A 56 -8.52 -4.70 -0.56
CA GLY A 56 -9.86 -4.21 -0.84
C GLY A 56 -10.66 -3.97 0.44
N ALA A 57 -11.29 -2.82 0.53
CA ALA A 57 -12.12 -2.41 1.65
C ALA A 57 -13.55 -2.15 1.16
N LEU A 58 -14.48 -2.87 1.75
CA LEU A 58 -15.92 -2.63 1.63
C LEU A 58 -16.35 -1.51 2.59
N GLY A 59 -17.56 -1.00 2.41
CA GLY A 59 -18.18 -0.05 3.33
C GLY A 59 -18.66 -0.68 4.66
N THR A 60 -17.91 -1.65 5.21
CA THR A 60 -18.24 -2.34 6.46
C THR A 60 -17.75 -1.54 7.67
N LYS A 61 -18.61 -1.39 8.66
CA LYS A 61 -18.26 -0.76 9.95
C LYS A 61 -17.23 -1.61 10.70
N PRO A 62 -16.29 -0.99 11.44
CA PRO A 62 -15.35 -1.70 12.29
C PRO A 62 -16.05 -2.63 13.29
N GLY A 63 -15.36 -3.71 13.70
CA GLY A 63 -15.88 -4.63 14.71
C GLY A 63 -17.04 -5.52 14.25
N GLY A 64 -17.31 -5.62 12.95
CA GLY A 64 -18.39 -6.47 12.43
C GLY A 64 -19.77 -5.83 12.47
N GLY A 65 -19.84 -4.50 12.56
CA GLY A 65 -21.08 -3.71 12.63
C GLY A 65 -21.92 -3.66 11.34
N GLY A 66 -21.68 -4.56 10.38
CA GLY A 66 -22.38 -4.59 9.09
C GLY A 66 -21.98 -3.47 8.15
N LEU A 67 -22.73 -3.26 7.09
CA LEU A 67 -22.49 -2.18 6.12
C LEU A 67 -22.91 -0.82 6.69
N ALA A 68 -22.20 0.24 6.28
CA ALA A 68 -22.58 1.61 6.61
C ALA A 68 -23.90 1.98 5.94
N GLU A 69 -24.71 2.72 6.66
CA GLU A 69 -25.98 3.27 6.16
C GLU A 69 -25.74 4.42 5.18
N GLY A 70 -26.77 4.82 4.42
CA GLY A 70 -26.67 5.90 3.44
C GLY A 70 -26.26 5.45 2.03
N GLY A 71 -26.41 4.17 1.73
CA GLY A 71 -26.18 3.63 0.37
C GLY A 71 -24.76 3.89 -0.12
N ILE A 72 -24.63 4.25 -1.41
CA ILE A 72 -23.32 4.46 -2.02
C ILE A 72 -22.47 5.52 -1.31
N GLN A 73 -23.05 6.63 -0.86
CA GLN A 73 -22.28 7.68 -0.20
C GLN A 73 -21.76 7.23 1.17
N GLY A 74 -22.61 6.60 1.99
CA GLY A 74 -22.21 6.08 3.30
C GLY A 74 -21.18 4.95 3.18
N GLN A 75 -21.41 4.00 2.27
CA GLN A 75 -20.47 2.91 2.05
C GLN A 75 -19.14 3.37 1.44
N THR A 76 -19.13 4.37 0.54
CA THR A 76 -17.89 4.97 0.01
C THR A 76 -17.09 5.62 1.13
N ARG A 77 -17.73 6.42 1.99
CA ARG A 77 -17.07 7.05 3.13
C ARG A 77 -16.43 6.00 4.03
N GLN A 78 -17.18 4.98 4.38
CA GLN A 78 -16.69 3.92 5.27
C GLN A 78 -15.55 3.12 4.62
N ALA A 79 -15.66 2.78 3.34
CA ALA A 79 -14.58 2.09 2.62
C ALA A 79 -13.28 2.91 2.61
N LEU A 80 -13.36 4.22 2.38
CA LEU A 80 -12.20 5.11 2.40
C LEU A 80 -11.63 5.31 3.81
N GLU A 81 -12.45 5.34 4.85
CA GLU A 81 -11.96 5.33 6.25
C GLU A 81 -11.26 3.99 6.58
N ASN A 82 -11.76 2.87 6.07
CA ASN A 82 -11.11 1.56 6.22
C ASN A 82 -9.75 1.52 5.48
N ILE A 83 -9.66 2.06 4.25
CA ILE A 83 -8.39 2.23 3.52
C ILE A 83 -7.43 3.12 4.31
N LYS A 84 -7.89 4.23 4.87
CA LYS A 84 -7.08 5.14 5.69
C LYS A 84 -6.54 4.44 6.95
N ALA A 85 -7.36 3.64 7.61
CA ALA A 85 -6.91 2.84 8.76
C ALA A 85 -5.84 1.81 8.36
N SER A 86 -6.03 1.12 7.23
CA SER A 86 -5.04 0.17 6.67
C SER A 86 -3.73 0.87 6.28
N ALA A 87 -3.81 2.06 5.67
CA ALA A 87 -2.67 2.89 5.33
C ALA A 87 -1.88 3.30 6.58
N THR A 88 -2.58 3.80 7.61
CA THR A 88 -1.97 4.17 8.90
C THR A 88 -1.26 2.99 9.55
N LEU A 89 -1.90 1.82 9.58
CA LEU A 89 -1.30 0.58 10.09
C LEU A 89 -0.03 0.21 9.34
N ALA A 90 0.00 0.45 8.03
CA ALA A 90 1.15 0.20 7.18
C ALA A 90 2.21 1.33 7.20
N GLY A 91 2.03 2.37 8.02
CA GLY A 91 2.98 3.49 8.14
C GLY A 91 2.99 4.43 6.94
N VAL A 92 1.86 4.52 6.21
CA VAL A 92 1.63 5.47 5.11
C VAL A 92 0.35 6.26 5.36
N THR A 93 0.14 7.32 4.60
CA THR A 93 -1.03 8.21 4.71
C THR A 93 -1.86 8.19 3.43
N MET A 94 -3.05 8.79 3.44
CA MET A 94 -3.85 8.96 2.22
C MET A 94 -3.14 9.82 1.16
N GLN A 95 -2.22 10.69 1.55
CA GLN A 95 -1.41 11.50 0.62
C GLN A 95 -0.33 10.69 -0.09
N ASP A 96 0.06 9.54 0.45
CA ASP A 96 1.03 8.63 -0.13
C ASP A 96 0.37 7.63 -1.09
N VAL A 97 -0.97 7.63 -1.19
CA VAL A 97 -1.72 6.77 -2.12
C VAL A 97 -1.47 7.21 -3.56
N ALA A 98 -0.91 6.32 -4.36
CA ALA A 98 -0.56 6.56 -5.75
C ALA A 98 -1.66 6.09 -6.72
N LYS A 99 -2.38 5.03 -6.38
CA LYS A 99 -3.45 4.47 -7.21
C LYS A 99 -4.53 3.82 -6.36
N CYS A 100 -5.79 3.93 -6.81
CA CYS A 100 -6.90 3.11 -6.33
C CYS A 100 -7.66 2.45 -7.49
N THR A 101 -8.25 1.28 -7.21
CA THR A 101 -9.28 0.66 -8.04
C THR A 101 -10.60 0.70 -7.27
N VAL A 102 -11.65 1.12 -7.92
CA VAL A 102 -13.00 1.20 -7.35
C VAL A 102 -13.92 0.26 -8.12
N PHE A 103 -14.57 -0.63 -7.41
CA PHE A 103 -15.56 -1.57 -7.90
C PHE A 103 -16.95 -1.12 -7.44
N LEU A 104 -17.87 -0.91 -8.36
CA LEU A 104 -19.26 -0.51 -8.10
C LEU A 104 -20.19 -1.62 -8.56
N THR A 105 -21.28 -1.86 -7.86
CA THR A 105 -22.33 -2.77 -8.34
C THR A 105 -23.30 -2.08 -9.29
N ASN A 106 -23.31 -0.75 -9.33
CA ASN A 106 -24.15 0.04 -10.24
C ASN A 106 -23.37 1.24 -10.78
N VAL A 107 -23.28 1.36 -12.11
CA VAL A 107 -22.62 2.48 -12.78
C VAL A 107 -23.29 3.83 -12.50
N ALA A 108 -24.60 3.84 -12.23
CA ALA A 108 -25.34 5.07 -11.87
C ALA A 108 -24.82 5.72 -10.58
N ASP A 109 -24.18 4.97 -9.70
CA ASP A 109 -23.62 5.46 -8.43
C ASP A 109 -22.31 6.25 -8.60
N PHE A 110 -21.74 6.28 -9.81
CA PHE A 110 -20.43 6.86 -10.08
C PHE A 110 -20.29 8.33 -9.61
N GLN A 111 -21.29 9.18 -9.86
CA GLN A 111 -21.23 10.58 -9.49
C GLN A 111 -21.37 10.80 -7.99
N ALA A 112 -22.26 10.06 -7.32
CA ALA A 112 -22.44 10.12 -5.88
C ALA A 112 -21.20 9.63 -5.13
N MET A 113 -20.59 8.53 -5.60
CA MET A 113 -19.30 8.03 -5.12
C MET A 113 -18.20 9.08 -5.27
N ASN A 114 -18.08 9.74 -6.44
CA ASN A 114 -17.08 10.77 -6.69
C ASN A 114 -17.21 11.97 -5.73
N GLY A 115 -18.42 12.33 -5.32
CA GLY A 115 -18.66 13.37 -4.32
C GLY A 115 -17.90 13.09 -3.03
N VAL A 116 -18.07 11.88 -2.49
CA VAL A 116 -17.39 11.45 -1.26
C VAL A 116 -15.89 11.23 -1.47
N TYR A 117 -15.50 10.64 -2.60
CA TYR A 117 -14.09 10.36 -2.92
C TYR A 117 -13.22 11.62 -2.88
N ARG A 118 -13.71 12.77 -3.39
CA ARG A 118 -13.02 14.06 -3.37
C ARG A 118 -12.72 14.58 -1.96
N GLU A 119 -13.52 14.22 -0.97
CA GLU A 119 -13.28 14.64 0.41
C GLU A 119 -12.01 14.01 1.00
N PHE A 120 -11.67 12.80 0.54
CA PHE A 120 -10.45 12.09 0.97
C PHE A 120 -9.21 12.46 0.14
N PHE A 121 -9.42 12.93 -1.08
CA PHE A 121 -8.37 13.33 -2.02
C PHE A 121 -8.66 14.72 -2.61
N PRO A 122 -8.66 15.77 -1.77
CA PRO A 122 -9.00 17.13 -2.21
C PRO A 122 -7.94 17.75 -3.13
N THR A 123 -6.70 17.31 -3.00
CA THR A 123 -5.55 17.77 -3.80
C THR A 123 -4.74 16.57 -4.26
N ASN A 124 -4.17 16.66 -5.47
CA ASN A 124 -3.32 15.62 -6.04
C ASN A 124 -3.94 14.20 -5.93
N PRO A 125 -5.16 13.97 -6.46
CA PRO A 125 -5.82 12.67 -6.33
C PRO A 125 -4.97 11.56 -6.97
N PRO A 126 -5.02 10.33 -6.42
CA PRO A 126 -4.31 9.19 -6.99
C PRO A 126 -4.85 8.84 -8.39
N ALA A 127 -4.04 8.15 -9.19
CA ALA A 127 -4.55 7.49 -10.39
C ALA A 127 -5.68 6.53 -9.99
N ARG A 128 -6.75 6.46 -10.79
CA ARG A 128 -7.91 5.64 -10.47
C ARG A 128 -8.43 4.88 -11.68
N THR A 129 -8.84 3.63 -11.43
CA THR A 129 -9.70 2.87 -12.31
C THR A 129 -11.03 2.66 -11.60
N THR A 130 -12.15 2.83 -12.30
CA THR A 130 -13.49 2.53 -11.76
C THR A 130 -14.21 1.64 -12.73
N VAL A 131 -14.75 0.53 -12.23
CA VAL A 131 -15.50 -0.46 -13.01
C VAL A 131 -16.80 -0.84 -12.31
N ALA A 132 -17.81 -1.20 -13.09
CA ALA A 132 -19.00 -1.85 -12.57
C ALA A 132 -18.78 -3.36 -12.62
N VAL A 133 -19.18 -4.06 -11.56
CA VAL A 133 -19.07 -5.50 -11.39
C VAL A 133 -20.44 -6.12 -11.18
N ALA A 134 -20.56 -7.41 -11.43
CA ALA A 134 -21.83 -8.15 -11.28
C ALA A 134 -22.30 -8.25 -9.82
N GLY A 135 -21.38 -8.16 -8.86
CA GLY A 135 -21.64 -8.20 -7.43
C GLY A 135 -20.37 -8.15 -6.62
N LEU A 136 -20.51 -7.89 -5.33
CA LEU A 136 -19.44 -7.92 -4.33
C LEU A 136 -19.67 -9.07 -3.34
N VAL A 137 -18.60 -9.46 -2.64
CA VAL A 137 -18.60 -10.67 -1.79
C VAL A 137 -19.45 -10.55 -0.51
N VAL A 138 -19.89 -9.35 -0.15
CA VAL A 138 -20.80 -9.10 0.98
C VAL A 138 -22.14 -8.66 0.43
N GLU A 139 -23.20 -9.35 0.81
CA GLU A 139 -24.57 -9.03 0.40
C GLU A 139 -24.94 -7.60 0.82
N GLY A 140 -25.50 -6.81 -0.11
CA GLY A 140 -25.85 -5.40 0.12
C GLY A 140 -24.68 -4.44 -0.02
N ALA A 141 -23.44 -4.91 -0.20
CA ALA A 141 -22.32 -4.03 -0.54
C ALA A 141 -22.48 -3.47 -1.95
N VAL A 142 -22.29 -2.15 -2.07
CA VAL A 142 -22.42 -1.42 -3.37
C VAL A 142 -21.08 -0.88 -3.88
N ILE A 143 -20.04 -0.93 -3.05
CA ILE A 143 -18.69 -0.46 -3.40
C ILE A 143 -17.62 -1.26 -2.66
N GLU A 144 -16.51 -1.47 -3.37
CA GLU A 144 -15.22 -1.90 -2.82
C GLU A 144 -14.11 -1.02 -3.38
N ILE A 145 -13.10 -0.72 -2.56
CA ILE A 145 -11.94 0.10 -2.97
C ILE A 145 -10.67 -0.60 -2.51
N GLU A 146 -9.73 -0.79 -3.43
CA GLU A 146 -8.34 -1.16 -3.11
C GLU A 146 -7.40 -0.03 -3.49
N CYS A 147 -6.25 0.09 -2.81
CA CYS A 147 -5.28 1.14 -3.15
C CYS A 147 -3.83 0.66 -3.03
N ILE A 148 -2.96 1.36 -3.73
CA ILE A 148 -1.51 1.20 -3.68
C ILE A 148 -0.91 2.53 -3.23
N ALA A 149 -0.04 2.50 -2.24
CA ALA A 149 0.66 3.66 -1.72
C ALA A 149 2.18 3.51 -1.90
N ALA A 150 2.88 4.64 -1.97
CA ALA A 150 4.34 4.71 -1.97
C ALA A 150 4.81 5.23 -0.60
N ALA A 151 5.52 4.39 0.16
CA ALA A 151 6.11 4.80 1.42
C ALA A 151 7.22 5.82 1.17
N LYS A 152 7.28 6.86 1.99
CA LYS A 152 8.42 7.79 2.00
C LYS A 152 9.66 7.08 2.51
N LYS A 153 10.80 7.39 1.88
CA LYS A 153 12.11 6.96 2.37
C LYS A 153 12.48 7.70 3.64
#